data_202dff2f2abd63530103dd652533f6aa
#
_entry.id   202dff2f2abd63530103dd652533f6aa
#
_cell.length_a   1.000
_cell.length_b   1.000
_cell.length_c   1.000
_cell.angle_alpha   90.00
_cell.angle_beta   90.00
_cell.angle_gamma   90.00
#
_symmetry.space_group_name_H-M   'P 1'
#
loop_
_entity.id
_entity.type
_entity.pdbx_description
1 polymer ?
#
loop_
_entity_poly.entity_id
_entity_poly.type
_entity_poly.pdbx_seq_one_letter_code
_entity_poly.pdbx_strand_id
1 'polypeptide(L)'
;MYEIDEKTNKIQFSHNPFSMPQGEMEALEKKDPLDIKAFQYDIVCNGVELSSGAIRNHKPEIMYKAFDIAGYSKKELEDKFSGMLNALKFGAPPHGGSAPGIDRIVMLLADEPNIREVIAFPMNQQAMDLMMDAPASIDKERLEELGIKLIDKN
;
A
#
# COMPACT_ATOMS: atom_id res chain seq x y z
N MET A 1 13.40 2.10 -4.80
CA MET A 1 12.53 2.79 -3.79
C MET A 1 11.60 3.78 -4.47
N TYR A 2 12.11 4.51 -5.44
CA TYR A 2 11.37 5.53 -6.19
C TYR A 2 11.31 5.20 -7.68
N GLU A 3 10.33 5.78 -8.35
CA GLU A 3 10.15 5.74 -9.80
C GLU A 3 9.58 7.10 -10.27
N ILE A 4 9.56 7.31 -11.57
CA ILE A 4 8.91 8.48 -12.17
C ILE A 4 7.49 8.09 -12.57
N ASP A 5 6.52 8.85 -12.08
CA ASP A 5 5.14 8.74 -12.55
C ASP A 5 5.06 9.22 -14.00
N GLU A 6 4.67 8.34 -14.91
CA GLU A 6 4.63 8.62 -16.36
C GLU A 6 3.65 9.76 -16.74
N LYS A 7 2.62 9.98 -15.93
CA LYS A 7 1.60 11.01 -16.21
C LYS A 7 2.00 12.39 -15.71
N THR A 8 2.62 12.45 -14.52
CA THR A 8 2.96 13.71 -13.86
C THR A 8 4.42 14.09 -14.00
N ASN A 9 5.27 13.15 -14.44
CA ASN A 9 6.73 13.26 -14.51
C ASN A 9 7.35 13.64 -13.16
N LYS A 10 6.74 13.19 -12.06
CA LYS A 10 7.22 13.43 -10.70
C LYS A 10 7.77 12.15 -10.08
N ILE A 11 8.70 12.30 -9.14
CA ILE A 11 9.19 11.20 -8.33
C ILE A 11 8.09 10.74 -7.38
N GLN A 12 7.83 9.45 -7.36
CA GLN A 12 6.91 8.79 -6.43
C GLN A 12 7.55 7.51 -5.88
N PHE A 13 6.92 6.92 -4.86
CA PHE A 13 7.33 5.60 -4.37
C PHE A 13 6.90 4.52 -5.37
N SER A 14 7.79 3.57 -5.68
CA SER A 14 7.47 2.47 -6.61
C SER A 14 6.55 1.43 -5.99
N HIS A 15 6.72 1.12 -4.70
CA HIS A 15 5.92 0.12 -3.97
C HIS A 15 5.59 0.60 -2.56
N ASN A 16 6.24 -0.01 -1.53
CA ASN A 16 5.96 0.29 -0.14
C ASN A 16 6.80 1.48 0.37
N PRO A 17 6.18 2.64 0.64
CA PRO A 17 6.88 3.84 1.09
C PRO A 17 7.49 3.72 2.50
N PHE A 18 7.07 2.71 3.27
CA PHE A 18 7.51 2.49 4.65
C PHE A 18 8.69 1.53 4.77
N SER A 19 9.29 1.16 3.66
CA SER A 19 10.48 0.30 3.65
C SER A 19 11.74 1.09 3.99
N MET A 20 12.67 0.44 4.68
CA MET A 20 13.98 1.04 4.98
C MET A 20 14.80 1.16 3.69
N PRO A 21 15.29 2.36 3.34
CA PRO A 21 16.22 2.52 2.23
C PRO A 21 17.57 1.89 2.54
N GLN A 22 18.19 1.26 1.54
CA GLN A 22 19.54 0.72 1.65
C GLN A 22 20.55 1.87 1.71
N GLY A 23 21.28 1.95 2.82
CA GLY A 23 22.18 3.06 3.15
C GLY A 23 21.49 4.18 3.94
N GLU A 24 20.24 3.97 4.35
CA GLU A 24 19.51 4.84 5.28
C GLU A 24 19.53 6.33 4.87
N MET A 25 19.78 7.23 5.83
CA MET A 25 19.81 8.68 5.59
C MET A 25 20.90 9.10 4.59
N GLU A 26 22.06 8.46 4.64
CA GLU A 26 23.15 8.79 3.72
C GLU A 26 22.78 8.57 2.25
N ALA A 27 22.03 7.49 1.96
CA ALA A 27 21.55 7.24 0.61
C ALA A 27 20.52 8.30 0.16
N LEU A 28 19.62 8.70 1.05
CA LEU A 28 18.61 9.72 0.78
C LEU A 28 19.18 11.12 0.55
N GLU A 29 20.36 11.39 1.11
CA GLU A 29 21.03 12.72 0.98
C GLU A 29 21.98 12.79 -0.21
N LYS A 30 22.63 11.67 -0.59
CA LYS A 30 23.77 11.69 -1.51
C LYS A 30 23.51 11.01 -2.86
N LYS A 31 22.51 10.12 -2.96
CA LYS A 31 22.24 9.39 -4.19
C LYS A 31 21.13 10.04 -5.01
N ASP A 32 21.13 9.77 -6.31
CA ASP A 32 19.95 10.01 -7.12
C ASP A 32 18.78 9.18 -6.58
N PRO A 33 17.59 9.77 -6.39
CA PRO A 33 16.41 9.05 -5.88
C PRO A 33 16.10 7.77 -6.64
N LEU A 34 16.29 7.74 -7.95
CA LEU A 34 16.01 6.57 -8.79
C LEU A 34 16.99 5.41 -8.57
N ASP A 35 18.18 5.71 -8.04
CA ASP A 35 19.21 4.70 -7.71
C ASP A 35 19.07 4.14 -6.29
N ILE A 36 18.17 4.71 -5.46
CA ILE A 36 17.99 4.27 -4.09
C ILE A 36 17.16 2.99 -4.06
N LYS A 37 17.77 1.92 -3.59
CA LYS A 37 17.09 0.65 -3.33
C LYS A 37 16.50 0.64 -1.91
N ALA A 38 15.43 -0.10 -1.71
CA ALA A 38 14.85 -0.37 -0.40
C ALA A 38 14.96 -1.88 -0.08
N PHE A 39 14.84 -2.23 1.20
CA PHE A 39 14.74 -3.63 1.61
C PHE A 39 13.29 -4.11 1.44
N GLN A 40 12.94 -4.41 0.21
CA GLN A 40 11.63 -4.97 -0.19
C GLN A 40 11.87 -6.32 -0.87
N TYR A 41 10.93 -7.23 -0.72
CA TYR A 41 11.00 -8.56 -1.30
C TYR A 41 9.62 -9.16 -1.54
N ASP A 42 9.53 -9.98 -2.58
CA ASP A 42 8.37 -10.78 -2.89
C ASP A 42 8.77 -12.25 -2.97
N ILE A 43 7.86 -13.12 -2.53
CA ILE A 43 7.97 -14.56 -2.74
C ILE A 43 7.06 -14.92 -3.90
N VAL A 44 7.67 -15.46 -4.96
CA VAL A 44 6.97 -15.83 -6.20
C VAL A 44 7.05 -17.33 -6.41
N CYS A 45 5.92 -17.94 -6.75
CA CYS A 45 5.84 -19.34 -7.14
C CYS A 45 5.03 -19.47 -8.43
N ASN A 46 5.59 -20.16 -9.44
CA ASN A 46 4.95 -20.37 -10.75
C ASN A 46 4.42 -19.07 -11.40
N GLY A 47 5.14 -17.95 -11.23
CA GLY A 47 4.72 -16.65 -11.76
C GLY A 47 3.66 -15.92 -10.93
N VAL A 48 3.21 -16.49 -9.81
CA VAL A 48 2.26 -15.88 -8.89
C VAL A 48 2.99 -15.36 -7.66
N GLU A 49 2.83 -14.07 -7.36
CA GLU A 49 3.31 -13.48 -6.11
C GLU A 49 2.48 -14.04 -4.94
N LEU A 50 3.12 -14.80 -4.07
CA LEU A 50 2.48 -15.40 -2.90
C LEU A 50 2.54 -14.52 -1.67
N SER A 51 3.58 -13.70 -1.55
CA SER A 51 3.81 -12.87 -0.39
C SER A 51 4.66 -11.70 -0.76
N SER A 52 4.37 -10.53 -0.22
CA SER A 52 5.27 -9.39 -0.24
C SER A 52 5.70 -9.00 1.17
N GLY A 53 6.85 -8.35 1.28
CA GLY A 53 7.39 -7.96 2.55
C GLY A 53 8.43 -6.86 2.46
N ALA A 54 8.81 -6.36 3.62
CA ALA A 54 9.88 -5.36 3.73
C ALA A 54 10.52 -5.37 5.11
N ILE A 55 11.79 -4.94 5.18
CA ILE A 55 12.34 -4.39 6.41
C ILE A 55 11.82 -2.97 6.53
N ARG A 56 11.15 -2.68 7.62
CA ARG A 56 10.44 -1.43 7.82
C ARG A 56 11.37 -0.30 8.24
N ASN A 57 11.07 0.88 7.75
CA ASN A 57 11.66 2.08 8.31
C ASN A 57 11.05 2.32 9.71
N HIS A 58 11.91 2.30 10.72
CA HIS A 58 11.54 2.51 12.12
C HIS A 58 12.07 3.85 12.67
N LYS A 59 12.72 4.66 11.82
CA LYS A 59 13.34 5.94 12.17
C LYS A 59 12.51 7.10 11.61
N PRO A 60 11.89 7.95 12.45
CA PRO A 60 11.07 9.06 11.99
C PRO A 60 11.78 10.01 11.02
N GLU A 61 13.04 10.33 11.28
CA GLU A 61 13.83 11.24 10.45
C GLU A 61 14.03 10.71 9.02
N ILE A 62 14.25 9.41 8.87
CA ILE A 62 14.34 8.76 7.55
C ILE A 62 12.99 8.81 6.83
N MET A 63 11.89 8.63 7.56
CA MET A 63 10.55 8.71 6.98
C MET A 63 10.26 10.13 6.46
N TYR A 64 10.54 11.16 7.24
CA TYR A 64 10.38 12.55 6.79
C TYR A 64 11.19 12.82 5.52
N LYS A 65 12.47 12.43 5.49
CA LYS A 65 13.33 12.65 4.33
C LYS A 65 12.87 11.87 3.10
N ALA A 66 12.47 10.62 3.27
CA ALA A 66 12.00 9.79 2.17
C ALA A 66 10.71 10.34 1.53
N PHE A 67 9.79 10.81 2.34
CA PHE A 67 8.53 11.41 1.85
C PHE A 67 8.73 12.80 1.24
N ASP A 68 9.67 13.59 1.76
CA ASP A 68 10.07 14.89 1.18
C ASP A 68 10.56 14.71 -0.27
N ILE A 69 11.41 13.71 -0.54
CA ILE A 69 11.86 13.37 -1.89
C ILE A 69 10.70 13.04 -2.84
N ALA A 70 9.66 12.38 -2.33
CA ALA A 70 8.44 12.07 -3.08
C ALA A 70 7.45 13.24 -3.14
N GLY A 71 7.83 14.45 -2.66
CA GLY A 71 7.04 15.66 -2.76
C GLY A 71 6.00 15.88 -1.68
N TYR A 72 6.01 15.09 -0.60
CA TYR A 72 5.11 15.30 0.54
C TYR A 72 5.70 16.28 1.53
N SER A 73 4.94 17.28 1.93
CA SER A 73 5.32 18.19 3.01
C SER A 73 5.29 17.47 4.37
N LYS A 74 6.08 17.97 5.31
CA LYS A 74 6.08 17.46 6.69
C LYS A 74 4.69 17.47 7.31
N LYS A 75 3.90 18.53 7.07
CA LYS A 75 2.55 18.67 7.58
C LYS A 75 1.61 17.59 7.02
N GLU A 76 1.63 17.35 5.72
CA GLU A 76 0.82 16.29 5.10
C GLU A 76 1.17 14.91 5.66
N LEU A 77 2.46 14.65 5.91
CA LEU A 77 2.90 13.40 6.50
C LEU A 77 2.39 13.26 7.95
N GLU A 78 2.49 14.30 8.75
CA GLU A 78 1.98 14.32 10.12
C GLU A 78 0.46 14.19 10.17
N ASP A 79 -0.29 14.86 9.29
CA ASP A 79 -1.74 14.76 9.22
C ASP A 79 -2.21 13.34 8.83
N LYS A 80 -1.52 12.70 7.88
CA LYS A 80 -1.90 11.37 7.37
C LYS A 80 -1.43 10.21 8.25
N PHE A 81 -0.27 10.33 8.88
CA PHE A 81 0.42 9.23 9.57
C PHE A 81 0.81 9.56 11.01
N SER A 82 0.08 10.47 11.67
CA SER A 82 0.37 10.93 13.04
C SER A 82 0.53 9.78 14.04
N GLY A 83 -0.37 8.81 14.02
CA GLY A 83 -0.33 7.65 14.93
C GLY A 83 0.95 6.84 14.79
N MET A 84 1.34 6.52 13.55
CA MET A 84 2.56 5.77 13.27
C MET A 84 3.81 6.57 13.63
N LEU A 85 3.90 7.83 13.23
CA LEU A 85 5.03 8.70 13.56
C LEU A 85 5.20 8.86 15.08
N ASN A 86 4.11 9.00 15.81
CA ASN A 86 4.15 9.06 17.26
C ASN A 86 4.64 7.74 17.86
N ALA A 87 4.16 6.59 17.37
CA ALA A 87 4.64 5.30 17.82
C ALA A 87 6.16 5.12 17.58
N LEU A 88 6.66 5.52 16.42
CA LEU A 88 8.09 5.45 16.11
C LEU A 88 8.95 6.32 17.03
N LYS A 89 8.45 7.46 17.49
CA LYS A 89 9.15 8.35 18.43
C LYS A 89 9.40 7.71 19.80
N PHE A 90 8.63 6.68 20.18
CA PHE A 90 8.85 5.92 21.40
C PHE A 90 9.95 4.85 21.27
N GLY A 91 10.65 4.78 20.14
CA GLY A 91 11.79 3.89 19.96
C GLY A 91 11.38 2.51 19.44
N ALA A 92 10.66 2.45 18.34
CA ALA A 92 10.36 1.19 17.67
C ALA A 92 11.66 0.44 17.32
N PRO A 93 11.75 -0.87 17.59
CA PRO A 93 12.93 -1.66 17.23
C PRO A 93 13.00 -1.84 15.70
N PRO A 94 14.19 -2.18 15.16
CA PRO A 94 14.27 -2.70 13.81
C PRO A 94 13.32 -3.88 13.63
N HIS A 95 12.48 -3.83 12.62
CA HIS A 95 11.47 -4.86 12.37
C HIS A 95 11.21 -5.01 10.87
N GLY A 96 10.63 -6.12 10.53
CA GLY A 96 10.20 -6.43 9.18
C GLY A 96 9.07 -7.46 9.22
N GLY A 97 8.52 -7.76 8.07
CA GLY A 97 7.46 -8.72 7.98
C GLY A 97 7.17 -9.13 6.55
N SER A 98 6.39 -10.18 6.43
CA SER A 98 5.90 -10.72 5.18
C SER A 98 4.39 -10.91 5.29
N ALA A 99 3.68 -10.65 4.20
CA ALA A 99 2.22 -10.76 4.11
C ALA A 99 1.83 -11.85 3.09
N PRO A 100 1.74 -13.12 3.52
CA PRO A 100 1.36 -14.20 2.63
C PRO A 100 -0.11 -14.09 2.22
N GLY A 101 -0.35 -14.19 0.91
CA GLY A 101 -1.69 -14.23 0.32
C GLY A 101 -2.28 -15.64 0.42
N ILE A 102 -3.10 -15.89 1.43
CA ILE A 102 -3.65 -17.23 1.69
C ILE A 102 -4.44 -17.75 0.50
N ASP A 103 -5.29 -16.91 -0.10
CA ASP A 103 -6.08 -17.33 -1.27
C ASP A 103 -5.20 -17.71 -2.46
N ARG A 104 -4.09 -17.00 -2.69
CA ARG A 104 -3.13 -17.35 -3.75
C ARG A 104 -2.42 -18.68 -3.48
N ILE A 105 -2.07 -18.92 -2.21
CA ILE A 105 -1.47 -20.21 -1.80
C ILE A 105 -2.47 -21.35 -2.03
N VAL A 106 -3.73 -21.17 -1.61
CA VAL A 106 -4.79 -22.16 -1.82
C VAL A 106 -5.05 -22.41 -3.30
N MET A 107 -5.07 -21.36 -4.11
CA MET A 107 -5.21 -21.45 -5.57
C MET A 107 -4.13 -22.34 -6.19
N LEU A 108 -2.87 -22.15 -5.81
CA LEU A 108 -1.76 -22.97 -6.33
C LEU A 108 -1.82 -24.42 -5.81
N LEU A 109 -2.19 -24.63 -4.55
CA LEU A 109 -2.34 -25.98 -3.98
C LEU A 109 -3.50 -26.76 -4.60
N ALA A 110 -4.56 -26.06 -4.99
CA ALA A 110 -5.72 -26.65 -5.66
C ALA A 110 -5.52 -26.81 -7.19
N ASP A 111 -4.39 -26.36 -7.72
CA ASP A 111 -4.09 -26.33 -9.16
C ASP A 111 -5.14 -25.55 -9.98
N GLU A 112 -5.69 -24.49 -9.39
CA GLU A 112 -6.70 -23.65 -10.02
C GLU A 112 -6.06 -22.45 -10.75
N PRO A 113 -6.48 -22.12 -11.98
CA PRO A 113 -5.91 -21.04 -12.76
C PRO A 113 -6.38 -19.65 -12.33
N ASN A 114 -7.46 -19.57 -11.54
CA ASN A 114 -8.10 -18.31 -11.18
C ASN A 114 -8.43 -18.27 -9.69
N ILE A 115 -8.01 -17.21 -9.02
CA ILE A 115 -8.26 -17.01 -7.59
C ILE A 115 -9.75 -17.02 -7.20
N ARG A 116 -10.66 -16.70 -8.15
CA ARG A 116 -12.09 -16.74 -7.90
C ARG A 116 -12.63 -18.14 -7.62
N GLU A 117 -11.90 -19.18 -8.05
CA GLU A 117 -12.30 -20.57 -7.80
C GLU A 117 -12.09 -21.01 -6.35
N VAL A 118 -11.27 -20.28 -5.60
CA VAL A 118 -10.96 -20.58 -4.19
C VAL A 118 -11.56 -19.58 -3.20
N ILE A 119 -12.23 -18.54 -3.69
CA ILE A 119 -12.94 -17.55 -2.86
C ILE A 119 -14.43 -17.91 -2.84
N ALA A 120 -15.00 -18.08 -1.63
CA ALA A 120 -16.39 -18.49 -1.47
C ALA A 120 -17.42 -17.54 -2.09
N PHE A 121 -17.16 -16.23 -2.05
CA PHE A 121 -18.04 -15.17 -2.56
C PHE A 121 -17.22 -14.16 -3.40
N PRO A 122 -16.77 -14.57 -4.61
CA PRO A 122 -15.94 -13.70 -5.44
C PRO A 122 -16.75 -12.58 -6.07
N MET A 123 -16.19 -11.38 -6.12
CA MET A 123 -16.73 -10.29 -6.93
C MET A 123 -16.46 -10.52 -8.41
N ASN A 124 -17.39 -10.08 -9.26
CA ASN A 124 -17.18 -10.05 -10.70
C ASN A 124 -16.29 -8.84 -11.12
N GLN A 125 -16.06 -8.69 -12.44
CA GLN A 125 -15.23 -7.61 -12.97
C GLN A 125 -15.80 -6.20 -12.76
N GLN A 126 -17.10 -6.09 -12.50
CA GLN A 126 -17.79 -4.85 -12.17
C GLN A 126 -17.81 -4.57 -10.65
N ALA A 127 -17.03 -5.30 -9.86
CA ALA A 127 -17.02 -5.23 -8.42
C ALA A 127 -18.39 -5.51 -7.78
N MET A 128 -19.16 -6.42 -8.37
CA MET A 128 -20.45 -6.87 -7.85
C MET A 128 -20.32 -8.23 -7.21
N ASP A 129 -20.88 -8.39 -6.03
CA ASP A 129 -21.13 -9.69 -5.39
C ASP A 129 -22.53 -10.16 -5.80
N LEU A 130 -22.57 -11.14 -6.69
CA LEU A 130 -23.82 -11.65 -7.24
C LEU A 130 -24.61 -12.52 -6.23
N MET A 131 -23.95 -13.01 -5.18
CA MET A 131 -24.60 -13.80 -4.14
C MET A 131 -25.35 -12.90 -3.15
N MET A 132 -24.74 -11.75 -2.80
CA MET A 132 -25.30 -10.81 -1.84
C MET A 132 -26.08 -9.67 -2.51
N ASP A 133 -26.14 -9.63 -3.84
CA ASP A 133 -26.70 -8.53 -4.63
C ASP A 133 -26.10 -7.16 -4.24
N ALA A 134 -24.79 -7.13 -4.12
CA ALA A 134 -24.04 -5.92 -3.74
C ALA A 134 -23.20 -5.40 -4.95
N PRO A 135 -23.01 -4.08 -5.07
CA PRO A 135 -23.49 -3.01 -4.19
C PRO A 135 -25.00 -2.73 -4.37
N ALA A 136 -25.67 -2.42 -3.27
CA ALA A 136 -27.07 -2.00 -3.29
C ALA A 136 -27.19 -0.48 -3.08
N SER A 137 -28.35 0.07 -3.48
CA SER A 137 -28.66 1.48 -3.23
C SER A 137 -28.81 1.74 -1.72
N ILE A 138 -28.44 2.97 -1.31
CA ILE A 138 -28.60 3.45 0.05
C ILE A 138 -29.79 4.42 0.11
N ASP A 139 -30.62 4.29 1.14
CA ASP A 139 -31.75 5.18 1.36
C ASP A 139 -31.30 6.62 1.62
N LYS A 140 -32.09 7.59 1.14
CA LYS A 140 -31.78 9.01 1.32
C LYS A 140 -31.68 9.42 2.78
N GLU A 141 -32.55 8.90 3.64
CA GLU A 141 -32.52 9.17 5.09
C GLU A 141 -31.18 8.79 5.71
N ARG A 142 -30.61 7.65 5.30
CA ARG A 142 -29.30 7.20 5.77
C ARG A 142 -28.16 8.10 5.29
N LEU A 143 -28.25 8.64 4.08
CA LEU A 143 -27.27 9.60 3.56
C LEU A 143 -27.37 10.94 4.33
N GLU A 144 -28.58 11.40 4.62
CA GLU A 144 -28.80 12.62 5.41
C GLU A 144 -28.28 12.50 6.84
N GLU A 145 -28.51 11.36 7.51
CA GLU A 145 -27.92 11.07 8.84
C GLU A 145 -26.39 11.17 8.84
N LEU A 146 -25.73 10.76 7.75
CA LEU A 146 -24.29 10.81 7.60
C LEU A 146 -23.76 12.16 7.07
N GLY A 147 -24.64 13.11 6.78
CA GLY A 147 -24.27 14.38 6.17
C GLY A 147 -23.71 14.24 4.74
N ILE A 148 -24.08 13.17 4.02
CA ILE A 148 -23.63 12.88 2.67
C ILE A 148 -24.69 13.32 1.67
N LYS A 149 -24.28 14.03 0.60
CA LYS A 149 -25.14 14.40 -0.51
C LYS A 149 -24.60 13.81 -1.81
N LEU A 150 -25.45 13.13 -2.57
CA LEU A 150 -25.09 12.69 -3.92
C LEU A 150 -25.05 13.90 -4.85
N ILE A 151 -24.05 13.93 -5.70
CA ILE A 151 -23.92 14.92 -6.78
C ILE A 151 -24.35 14.22 -8.06
N ASP A 152 -25.44 14.67 -8.65
CA ASP A 152 -25.86 14.21 -9.98
C ASP A 152 -24.79 14.61 -11.00
N LYS A 153 -24.15 13.62 -11.62
CA LYS A 153 -23.31 13.87 -12.79
C LYS A 153 -24.21 13.96 -14.01
N ASN A 154 -24.50 15.19 -14.44
CA ASN A 154 -25.09 15.44 -15.76
C ASN A 154 -24.14 15.02 -16.87
#